data_d15d59fe8fe132aad616e17e9b320fba
#
_entry.id   d15d59fe8fe132aad616e17e9b320fba
#
_cell.length_a   1.000
_cell.length_b   1.000
_cell.length_c   1.000
_cell.angle_alpha   90.00
_cell.angle_beta   90.00
_cell.angle_gamma   90.00
#
_symmetry.space_group_name_H-M   'P 1'
#
loop_
_entity.id
_entity.type
_entity.pdbx_description
1 polymer ?
#
loop_
_entity_poly.entity_id
_entity_poly.type
_entity_poly.pdbx_seq_one_letter_code
_entity_poly.pdbx_strand_id
1 'polypeptide(L)'
;MAVLKKVNDHFKPIRDEYIANGTLMPRALTTDTDALNYKVPGGMLSNLFSQLKQLNALDKLDAVLEEVPNVRKDLGYPPLVTPMSQMVGVQATQNVLMGRYNSIGKEVKAYLHGEYGKAPGEVNEELRKKALSLIHI
;
A
#
# COMPACT_ATOMS: atom_id res chain seq x y z
N MET A 1 -26.43 -13.77 -24.57
CA MET A 1 -25.72 -12.68 -25.29
C MET A 1 -26.46 -11.35 -25.22
N ALA A 2 -27.78 -11.28 -25.54
CA ALA A 2 -28.55 -10.02 -25.54
C ALA A 2 -28.61 -9.30 -24.17
N VAL A 3 -28.69 -10.03 -23.07
CA VAL A 3 -28.73 -9.44 -21.71
C VAL A 3 -27.39 -8.78 -21.36
N LEU A 4 -26.28 -9.47 -21.61
CA LEU A 4 -24.94 -8.93 -21.33
C LEU A 4 -24.65 -7.66 -22.14
N LYS A 5 -25.14 -7.62 -23.39
CA LYS A 5 -25.04 -6.42 -24.23
C LYS A 5 -25.81 -5.25 -23.60
N LYS A 6 -27.05 -5.45 -23.16
CA LYS A 6 -27.85 -4.41 -22.50
C LYS A 6 -27.19 -3.88 -21.23
N VAL A 7 -26.63 -4.78 -20.40
CA VAL A 7 -25.90 -4.39 -19.19
C VAL A 7 -24.67 -3.56 -19.54
N ASN A 8 -23.88 -4.01 -20.53
CA ASN A 8 -22.70 -3.26 -20.97
C ASN A 8 -23.08 -1.88 -21.53
N ASP A 9 -24.11 -1.80 -22.38
CA ASP A 9 -24.56 -0.54 -22.99
C ASP A 9 -25.07 0.45 -21.93
N HIS A 10 -25.62 -0.04 -20.82
CA HIS A 10 -26.06 0.79 -19.69
C HIS A 10 -24.88 1.32 -18.86
N PHE A 11 -23.93 0.45 -18.49
CA PHE A 11 -22.85 0.83 -17.58
C PHE A 11 -21.65 1.49 -18.24
N LYS A 12 -21.45 1.29 -19.54
CA LYS A 12 -20.32 1.87 -20.27
C LYS A 12 -20.29 3.41 -20.21
N PRO A 13 -21.40 4.14 -20.46
CA PRO A 13 -21.42 5.60 -20.33
C PRO A 13 -21.12 6.07 -18.91
N ILE A 14 -21.65 5.38 -17.90
CA ILE A 14 -21.43 5.70 -16.47
C ILE A 14 -19.94 5.53 -16.12
N ARG A 15 -19.32 4.45 -16.59
CA ARG A 15 -17.88 4.24 -16.42
C ARG A 15 -17.06 5.35 -17.07
N ASP A 16 -17.40 5.73 -18.29
CA ASP A 16 -16.68 6.75 -19.06
C ASP A 16 -16.81 8.13 -18.38
N GLU A 17 -17.98 8.45 -17.82
CA GLU A 17 -18.19 9.64 -16.99
C GLU A 17 -17.32 9.61 -15.72
N TYR A 18 -17.26 8.48 -15.02
CA TYR A 18 -16.46 8.34 -13.81
C TYR A 18 -14.95 8.40 -14.08
N ILE A 19 -14.51 7.96 -15.24
CA ILE A 19 -13.13 8.17 -15.70
C ILE A 19 -12.86 9.65 -15.96
N ALA A 20 -13.78 10.31 -16.68
CA ALA A 20 -13.62 11.71 -17.05
C ALA A 20 -13.59 12.66 -15.85
N ASN A 21 -14.39 12.40 -14.81
CA ASN A 21 -14.43 13.21 -13.59
C ASN A 21 -13.40 12.80 -12.52
N GLY A 22 -12.57 11.78 -12.80
CA GLY A 22 -11.49 11.30 -11.91
C GLY A 22 -11.96 10.46 -10.71
N THR A 23 -13.24 10.06 -10.67
CA THR A 23 -13.79 9.15 -9.66
C THR A 23 -13.24 7.73 -9.84
N LEU A 24 -13.11 7.30 -11.09
CA LEU A 24 -12.59 5.99 -11.46
C LEU A 24 -11.29 6.14 -12.22
N MET A 25 -10.26 5.40 -11.78
CA MET A 25 -8.95 5.46 -12.41
C MET A 25 -8.78 4.38 -13.46
N PRO A 26 -8.37 4.73 -14.70
CA PRO A 26 -8.11 3.75 -15.76
C PRO A 26 -7.09 2.67 -15.34
N ARG A 27 -6.03 3.04 -14.62
CA ARG A 27 -5.00 2.10 -14.14
C ARG A 27 -5.56 1.02 -13.20
N ALA A 28 -6.61 1.32 -12.44
CA ALA A 28 -7.28 0.35 -11.58
C ALA A 28 -8.16 -0.65 -12.35
N LEU A 29 -8.49 -0.35 -13.62
CA LEU A 29 -9.34 -1.17 -14.49
C LEU A 29 -8.53 -2.11 -15.39
N THR A 30 -7.25 -1.89 -15.53
CA THR A 30 -6.36 -2.69 -16.37
C THR A 30 -5.61 -3.71 -15.52
N THR A 31 -5.34 -4.89 -16.06
CA THR A 31 -4.43 -5.84 -15.45
C THR A 31 -3.01 -5.27 -15.55
N ASP A 32 -2.47 -4.87 -14.41
CA ASP A 32 -1.09 -4.41 -14.31
C ASP A 32 -0.21 -5.60 -13.87
N THR A 33 0.60 -6.08 -14.78
CA THR A 33 1.53 -7.19 -14.50
C THR A 33 2.62 -6.79 -13.51
N ASP A 34 2.92 -5.50 -13.38
CA ASP A 34 3.88 -4.99 -12.41
C ASP A 34 3.36 -5.14 -10.97
N ALA A 35 2.04 -5.09 -10.76
CA ALA A 35 1.44 -5.40 -9.47
C ALA A 35 1.78 -6.81 -8.97
N LEU A 36 1.96 -7.77 -9.90
CA LEU A 36 2.43 -9.13 -9.58
C LEU A 36 3.90 -9.13 -9.13
N ASN A 37 4.74 -8.30 -9.73
CA ASN A 37 6.15 -8.18 -9.35
C ASN A 37 6.30 -7.63 -7.93
N TYR A 38 5.51 -6.64 -7.56
CA TYR A 38 5.53 -6.04 -6.22
C TYR A 38 4.72 -6.84 -5.20
N LYS A 39 3.96 -7.87 -5.65
CA LYS A 39 3.09 -8.71 -4.79
C LYS A 39 2.12 -7.88 -3.93
N VAL A 40 1.65 -6.77 -4.46
CA VAL A 40 0.74 -5.84 -3.79
C VAL A 40 -0.71 -6.22 -4.11
N PRO A 41 -1.56 -6.51 -3.11
CA PRO A 41 -2.98 -6.75 -3.33
C PRO A 41 -3.68 -5.52 -3.94
N GLY A 42 -4.67 -5.74 -4.82
CA GLY A 42 -5.38 -4.66 -5.52
C GLY A 42 -6.02 -3.62 -4.57
N GLY A 43 -6.57 -4.05 -3.44
CA GLY A 43 -7.11 -3.15 -2.41
C GLY A 43 -6.04 -2.27 -1.78
N MET A 44 -4.83 -2.79 -1.57
CA MET A 44 -3.70 -2.01 -1.07
C MET A 44 -3.25 -0.97 -2.11
N LEU A 45 -3.20 -1.33 -3.40
CA LEU A 45 -2.85 -0.41 -4.48
C LEU A 45 -3.82 0.78 -4.53
N SER A 46 -5.13 0.53 -4.44
CA SER A 46 -6.16 1.57 -4.41
C SER A 46 -6.00 2.52 -3.22
N ASN A 47 -5.66 1.99 -2.05
CA ASN A 47 -5.42 2.80 -0.86
C ASN A 47 -4.15 3.66 -1.00
N LEU A 48 -3.04 3.10 -1.48
CA LEU A 48 -1.79 3.82 -1.73
C LEU A 48 -2.02 4.98 -2.72
N PHE A 49 -2.74 4.69 -3.79
CA PHE A 49 -3.09 5.72 -4.76
C PHE A 49 -3.89 6.87 -4.14
N SER A 50 -4.93 6.55 -3.37
CA SER A 50 -5.77 7.56 -2.70
C SER A 50 -4.96 8.42 -1.73
N GLN A 51 -4.07 7.80 -0.94
CA GLN A 51 -3.18 8.50 -0.02
C GLN A 51 -2.20 9.42 -0.76
N LEU A 52 -1.53 8.94 -1.81
CA LEU A 52 -0.59 9.74 -2.59
C LEU A 52 -1.28 10.88 -3.34
N LYS A 53 -2.53 10.66 -3.80
CA LYS A 53 -3.35 11.72 -4.40
C LYS A 53 -3.64 12.84 -3.41
N GLN A 54 -4.02 12.50 -2.16
CA GLN A 54 -4.25 13.49 -1.10
C GLN A 54 -2.99 14.28 -0.74
N LEU A 55 -1.82 13.65 -0.84
CA LEU A 55 -0.53 14.26 -0.57
C LEU A 55 0.08 14.98 -1.79
N ASN A 56 -0.62 15.02 -2.93
CA ASN A 56 -0.11 15.54 -4.20
C ASN A 56 1.23 14.90 -4.62
N ALA A 57 1.42 13.63 -4.34
CA ALA A 57 2.65 12.86 -4.54
C ALA A 57 2.44 11.61 -5.41
N LEU A 58 1.51 11.67 -6.37
CA LEU A 58 1.22 10.55 -7.28
C LEU A 58 2.41 10.13 -8.14
N ASP A 59 3.32 11.06 -8.42
CA ASP A 59 4.59 10.82 -9.11
C ASP A 59 5.52 9.86 -8.35
N LYS A 60 5.27 9.65 -7.06
CA LYS A 60 6.03 8.73 -6.20
C LYS A 60 5.45 7.33 -6.12
N LEU A 61 4.32 7.04 -6.80
CA LEU A 61 3.62 5.76 -6.68
C LEU A 61 4.54 4.57 -7.00
N ASP A 62 5.28 4.64 -8.09
CA ASP A 62 6.16 3.54 -8.50
C ASP A 62 7.28 3.30 -7.47
N ALA A 63 7.89 4.37 -6.96
CA ALA A 63 8.89 4.27 -5.88
C ALA A 63 8.31 3.67 -4.59
N VAL A 64 7.06 4.00 -4.25
CA VAL A 64 6.37 3.41 -3.09
C VAL A 64 6.11 1.93 -3.32
N LEU A 65 5.68 1.54 -4.51
CA LEU A 65 5.45 0.13 -4.85
C LEU A 65 6.75 -0.69 -4.79
N GLU A 66 7.87 -0.13 -5.22
CA GLU A 66 9.20 -0.75 -5.08
C GLU A 66 9.66 -0.87 -3.62
N GLU A 67 9.26 0.06 -2.76
CA GLU A 67 9.62 0.03 -1.33
C GLU A 67 8.76 -0.94 -0.50
N VAL A 68 7.53 -1.27 -0.94
CA VAL A 68 6.64 -2.20 -0.23
C VAL A 68 7.30 -3.56 0.06
N PRO A 69 7.93 -4.26 -0.90
CA PRO A 69 8.62 -5.52 -0.63
C PRO A 69 9.76 -5.38 0.37
N ASN A 70 10.49 -4.25 0.36
CA ASN A 70 11.59 -3.97 1.27
C ASN A 70 11.08 -3.80 2.71
N VAL A 71 10.04 -2.98 2.90
CA VAL A 71 9.40 -2.80 4.22
C VAL A 71 8.83 -4.13 4.72
N ARG A 72 8.17 -4.90 3.85
CA ARG A 72 7.65 -6.21 4.20
C ARG A 72 8.75 -7.17 4.68
N LYS A 73 9.88 -7.18 4.00
CA LYS A 73 11.05 -7.98 4.39
C LYS A 73 11.58 -7.55 5.76
N ASP A 74 11.78 -6.25 5.97
CA ASP A 74 12.29 -5.71 7.23
C ASP A 74 11.38 -6.00 8.43
N LEU A 75 10.08 -6.12 8.19
CA LEU A 75 9.09 -6.48 9.22
C LEU A 75 8.91 -7.99 9.42
N GLY A 76 9.73 -8.84 8.79
CA GLY A 76 9.63 -10.29 8.92
C GLY A 76 8.46 -10.89 8.17
N TYR A 77 8.16 -10.36 6.99
CA TYR A 77 7.16 -10.88 6.04
C TYR A 77 5.72 -10.97 6.58
N PRO A 78 5.16 -9.92 7.20
CA PRO A 78 3.75 -9.94 7.57
C PRO A 78 2.86 -10.24 6.35
N PRO A 79 1.72 -10.93 6.54
CA PRO A 79 0.76 -11.14 5.47
C PRO A 79 0.16 -9.80 5.03
N LEU A 80 0.05 -9.56 3.71
CA LEU A 80 -0.50 -8.32 3.17
C LEU A 80 -2.04 -8.34 3.15
N VAL A 81 -2.64 -8.57 4.32
CA VAL A 81 -4.06 -8.46 4.60
C VAL A 81 -4.30 -7.38 5.64
N THR A 82 -5.53 -6.87 5.74
CA THR A 82 -5.89 -5.86 6.75
C THR A 82 -5.69 -6.41 8.17
N PRO A 83 -5.05 -5.67 9.11
CA PRO A 83 -4.53 -4.30 8.98
C PRO A 83 -3.07 -4.20 8.49
N MET A 84 -2.36 -5.33 8.32
CA MET A 84 -0.93 -5.36 8.02
C MET A 84 -0.59 -4.72 6.66
N SER A 85 -1.44 -4.89 5.64
CA SER A 85 -1.25 -4.26 4.34
C SER A 85 -1.25 -2.74 4.43
N GLN A 86 -2.11 -2.17 5.28
CA GLN A 86 -2.16 -0.72 5.51
C GLN A 86 -0.90 -0.24 6.22
N MET A 87 -0.47 -0.94 7.27
CA MET A 87 0.75 -0.64 8.01
C MET A 87 1.98 -0.62 7.09
N VAL A 88 2.16 -1.66 6.28
CA VAL A 88 3.27 -1.77 5.32
C VAL A 88 3.20 -0.65 4.27
N GLY A 89 2.01 -0.37 3.72
CA GLY A 89 1.81 0.67 2.71
C GLY A 89 2.11 2.08 3.23
N VAL A 90 1.60 2.42 4.42
CA VAL A 90 1.86 3.71 5.06
C VAL A 90 3.35 3.88 5.34
N GLN A 91 4.02 2.85 5.86
CA GLN A 91 5.46 2.90 6.12
C GLN A 91 6.28 3.04 4.84
N ALA A 92 5.93 2.33 3.77
CA ALA A 92 6.58 2.47 2.47
C ALA A 92 6.44 3.90 1.92
N THR A 93 5.24 4.49 2.03
CA THR A 93 4.99 5.88 1.66
C THR A 93 5.85 6.85 2.48
N GLN A 94 5.92 6.68 3.79
CA GLN A 94 6.76 7.50 4.66
C GLN A 94 8.25 7.38 4.32
N ASN A 95 8.73 6.17 4.03
CA ASN A 95 10.11 5.92 3.63
C ASN A 95 10.49 6.68 2.36
N VAL A 96 9.61 6.71 1.38
CA VAL A 96 9.84 7.42 0.11
C VAL A 96 9.78 8.92 0.26
N LEU A 97 8.82 9.44 1.05
CA LEU A 97 8.62 10.89 1.20
C LEU A 97 9.58 11.55 2.18
N MET A 98 9.94 10.86 3.25
CA MET A 98 10.72 11.42 4.38
C MET A 98 12.12 10.81 4.53
N GLY A 99 12.44 9.81 3.71
CA GLY A 99 13.65 9.00 3.86
C GLY A 99 13.43 7.75 4.71
N ARG A 100 14.15 6.68 4.36
CA ARG A 100 13.93 5.35 4.91
C ARG A 100 14.05 5.31 6.42
N TYR A 101 12.94 4.97 7.09
CA TYR A 101 12.80 4.89 8.55
C TYR A 101 13.21 6.16 9.32
N ASN A 102 13.21 7.33 8.68
CA ASN A 102 13.31 8.61 9.40
C ASN A 102 12.06 8.91 10.21
N SER A 103 10.91 8.41 9.73
CA SER A 103 9.66 8.36 10.47
C SER A 103 9.17 6.92 10.53
N ILE A 104 8.81 6.44 11.72
CA ILE A 104 8.26 5.10 11.94
C ILE A 104 6.84 5.26 12.45
N GLY A 105 5.89 4.70 11.70
CA GLY A 105 4.46 4.76 12.01
C GLY A 105 4.14 4.11 13.36
N LYS A 106 3.08 4.58 14.01
CA LYS A 106 2.61 4.06 15.30
C LYS A 106 2.30 2.56 15.23
N GLU A 107 1.67 2.13 14.16
CA GLU A 107 1.31 0.74 13.92
C GLU A 107 2.54 -0.16 13.74
N VAL A 108 3.58 0.35 13.05
CA VAL A 108 4.86 -0.36 12.90
C VAL A 108 5.56 -0.51 14.27
N LYS A 109 5.54 0.52 15.11
CA LYS A 109 6.08 0.44 16.46
C LYS A 109 5.35 -0.61 17.31
N ALA A 110 4.01 -0.59 17.29
CA ALA A 110 3.17 -1.56 17.99
C ALA A 110 3.43 -3.00 17.48
N TYR A 111 3.57 -3.17 16.18
CA TYR A 111 3.92 -4.45 15.58
C TYR A 111 5.29 -4.96 16.06
N LEU A 112 6.31 -4.11 16.04
CA LEU A 112 7.67 -4.45 16.48
C LEU A 112 7.76 -4.68 17.99
N HIS A 113 6.87 -4.08 18.78
CA HIS A 113 6.69 -4.33 20.20
C HIS A 113 6.03 -5.68 20.50
N GLY A 114 5.36 -6.29 19.50
CA GLY A 114 4.72 -7.60 19.62
C GLY A 114 3.21 -7.55 19.89
N GLU A 115 2.58 -6.39 19.80
CA GLU A 115 1.13 -6.24 20.03
C GLU A 115 0.27 -6.99 19.01
N TYR A 116 0.84 -7.32 17.86
CA TYR A 116 0.21 -8.11 16.78
C TYR A 116 0.65 -9.58 16.79
N GLY A 117 1.36 -10.02 17.83
CA GLY A 117 1.93 -11.36 17.93
C GLY A 117 3.30 -11.50 17.28
N LYS A 118 3.72 -12.75 17.07
CA LYS A 118 5.06 -13.06 16.52
C LYS A 118 5.08 -12.86 15.00
N ALA A 119 6.09 -12.18 14.50
CA ALA A 119 6.34 -12.05 13.07
C ALA A 119 6.58 -13.42 12.42
N PRO A 120 6.10 -13.65 11.19
CA PRO A 120 6.31 -14.93 10.48
C PRO A 120 7.77 -15.25 10.17
N GLY A 121 8.57 -14.22 9.91
CA GLY A 121 10.00 -14.31 9.62
C GLY A 121 10.86 -13.45 10.54
N GLU A 122 12.15 -13.38 10.21
CA GLU A 122 13.10 -12.56 10.95
C GLU A 122 12.85 -11.07 10.68
N VAL A 123 12.73 -10.30 11.77
CA VAL A 123 12.59 -8.85 11.73
C VAL A 123 13.99 -8.21 11.68
N ASN A 124 14.12 -7.13 10.95
CA ASN A 124 15.34 -6.32 10.92
C ASN A 124 15.63 -5.76 12.33
N GLU A 125 16.71 -6.22 12.96
CA GLU A 125 17.08 -5.87 14.33
C GLU A 125 17.44 -4.39 14.51
N GLU A 126 18.02 -3.75 13.49
CA GLU A 126 18.32 -2.31 13.54
C GLU A 126 17.03 -1.49 13.56
N LEU A 127 16.06 -1.85 12.70
CA LEU A 127 14.74 -1.24 12.68
C LEU A 127 14.03 -1.43 14.02
N ARG A 128 14.07 -2.63 14.57
CA ARG A 128 13.45 -2.95 15.86
C ARG A 128 14.05 -2.11 16.99
N LYS A 129 15.37 -2.03 17.07
CA LYS A 129 16.05 -1.19 18.08
C LYS A 129 15.67 0.28 17.92
N LYS A 130 15.67 0.80 16.68
CA LYS A 130 15.29 2.18 16.40
C LYS A 130 13.85 2.47 16.78
N ALA A 131 12.91 1.59 16.45
CA ALA A 131 11.50 1.75 16.78
C ALA A 131 11.25 1.74 18.30
N LEU A 132 11.92 0.84 19.02
CA LEU A 132 11.77 0.70 20.47
C LEU A 132 12.46 1.84 21.22
N SER A 133 13.58 2.37 20.75
CA SER A 133 14.25 3.52 21.37
C SER A 133 13.40 4.80 21.32
N LEU A 134 12.50 4.93 20.35
CA LEU A 134 11.59 6.07 20.22
C LEU A 134 10.33 5.97 21.09
N ILE A 135 10.13 4.86 21.80
CA ILE A 135 8.98 4.67 22.71
C ILE A 135 9.29 5.25 24.11
N HIS A 136 10.57 5.45 24.45
CA HIS A 136 11.00 5.95 25.75
C HIS A 136 11.10 7.48 25.86
N ILE A 137 10.56 8.20 24.89
CA ILE A 137 10.34 9.65 24.93
C ILE A 137 8.82 9.89 24.99
#